data_6737ad08bd36e0763f6e1038b82582e1
#
_entry.id   6737ad08bd36e0763f6e1038b82582e1
#
_cell.length_a   1.000
_cell.length_b   1.000
_cell.length_c   1.000
_cell.angle_alpha   90.00
_cell.angle_beta   90.00
_cell.angle_gamma   90.00
#
_symmetry.space_group_name_H-M   'P 1'
#
loop_
_entity.id
_entity.type
_entity.pdbx_description
1 polymer ?
#
loop_
_entity_poly.entity_id
_entity_poly.type
_entity_poly.pdbx_seq_one_letter_code
_entity_poly.pdbx_strand_id
1 'polypeptide(L)'
;LLYELRVRADKPLRANLGGRFCYLGEFGETDRESDALLPTEAEISDTLFAASGYSVYSVAEQMKKGFLTGEEGERIGIAGSYVYEDGGVLSVHAVTSLCIRVPHAVEGCAEEINRRGLSDHMRSLILLSPPGGGKTTLLRDLTRLVCEKRLLNVLVSDERGELSAGDLGKTSDIVRFADKLTAFTAGI
;
A
#
# COMPACT_ATOMS: atom_id res chain seq x y z
N LEU A 1 2.42 -13.01 -8.26
CA LEU A 1 2.66 -11.77 -7.52
C LEU A 1 1.63 -11.64 -6.40
N LEU A 2 2.06 -11.41 -5.16
CA LEU A 2 1.18 -11.29 -3.99
C LEU A 2 0.62 -9.86 -3.90
N TYR A 3 -0.69 -9.69 -4.03
CA TYR A 3 -1.37 -8.40 -3.93
C TYR A 3 -1.96 -8.13 -2.54
N GLU A 4 -2.47 -9.18 -1.91
CA GLU A 4 -3.16 -9.05 -0.62
C GLU A 4 -3.01 -10.35 0.17
N LEU A 5 -2.76 -10.22 1.47
CA LEU A 5 -2.78 -11.31 2.43
C LEU A 5 -3.87 -11.05 3.47
N ARG A 6 -4.75 -12.02 3.69
CA ARG A 6 -5.82 -11.96 4.71
C ARG A 6 -5.51 -12.92 5.83
N VAL A 7 -5.10 -12.36 6.95
CA VAL A 7 -4.76 -13.07 8.18
C VAL A 7 -5.91 -12.90 9.17
N ARG A 8 -6.48 -13.97 9.65
CA ARG A 8 -7.57 -13.96 10.65
C ARG A 8 -7.36 -15.06 11.66
N ALA A 9 -7.55 -14.74 12.92
CA ALA A 9 -7.39 -15.70 14.01
C ALA A 9 -8.25 -16.96 13.78
N ASP A 10 -7.63 -18.11 13.88
CA ASP A 10 -8.23 -19.45 13.76
C ASP A 10 -9.02 -19.64 12.44
N LYS A 11 -8.64 -18.94 11.39
CA LYS A 11 -9.24 -19.07 10.05
C LYS A 11 -8.16 -19.32 9.00
N PRO A 12 -8.50 -20.04 7.92
CA PRO A 12 -7.59 -20.31 6.83
C PRO A 12 -6.92 -19.05 6.28
N LEU A 13 -5.59 -19.07 6.22
CA LEU A 13 -4.80 -18.00 5.66
C LEU A 13 -5.07 -17.89 4.14
N ARG A 14 -5.41 -16.70 3.67
CA ARG A 14 -5.76 -16.46 2.27
C ARG A 14 -4.89 -15.38 1.65
N ALA A 15 -4.52 -15.61 0.40
CA ALA A 15 -3.78 -14.66 -0.41
C ALA A 15 -4.50 -14.33 -1.72
N ASN A 16 -4.27 -13.13 -2.22
CA ASN A 16 -4.61 -12.74 -3.59
C ASN A 16 -3.32 -12.73 -4.41
N LEU A 17 -3.22 -13.66 -5.34
CA LEU A 17 -2.09 -13.81 -6.26
C LEU A 17 -2.54 -13.44 -7.66
N GLY A 18 -2.18 -12.22 -8.12
CA GLY A 18 -2.51 -11.78 -9.47
C GLY A 18 -4.01 -11.65 -9.78
N GLY A 19 -4.83 -11.38 -8.77
CA GLY A 19 -6.29 -11.27 -8.89
C GLY A 19 -7.05 -12.56 -8.56
N ARG A 20 -6.36 -13.68 -8.31
CA ARG A 20 -6.93 -14.95 -7.87
C ARG A 20 -6.72 -15.15 -6.37
N PHE A 21 -7.78 -15.47 -5.65
CA PHE A 21 -7.68 -15.86 -4.25
C PHE A 21 -7.37 -17.34 -4.12
N CYS A 22 -6.42 -17.66 -3.25
CA CYS A 22 -6.05 -19.01 -2.85
C CYS A 22 -5.83 -19.09 -1.33
N TYR A 23 -5.64 -20.28 -0.82
CA TYR A 23 -5.15 -20.50 0.54
C TYR A 23 -3.62 -20.61 0.54
N LEU A 24 -3.00 -20.33 1.69
CA LEU A 24 -1.59 -20.56 1.92
C LEU A 24 -1.41 -21.64 2.99
N GLY A 25 -0.73 -22.69 2.61
CA GLY A 25 -0.33 -23.78 3.49
C GLY A 25 1.18 -23.76 3.78
N GLU A 26 1.65 -24.77 4.52
CA GLU A 26 3.06 -24.90 4.91
C GLU A 26 4.03 -24.92 3.71
N PHE A 27 3.59 -25.49 2.58
CA PHE A 27 4.41 -25.61 1.37
C PHE A 27 4.08 -24.58 0.29
N GLY A 28 3.30 -23.55 0.63
CA GLY A 28 2.92 -22.45 -0.28
C GLY A 28 1.44 -22.45 -0.65
N GLU A 29 1.15 -22.08 -1.89
CA GLU A 29 -0.22 -21.97 -2.41
C GLU A 29 -0.93 -23.30 -2.45
N THR A 30 -2.20 -23.32 -2.00
CA THR A 30 -3.08 -24.48 -2.07
C THR A 30 -4.52 -24.05 -2.36
N ASP A 31 -5.27 -24.87 -3.08
CA ASP A 31 -6.70 -24.70 -3.32
C ASP A 31 -7.56 -25.41 -2.23
N ARG A 32 -6.92 -26.18 -1.36
CA ARG A 32 -7.60 -26.91 -0.29
C ARG A 32 -7.58 -26.12 1.00
N GLU A 33 -8.75 -25.83 1.52
CA GLU A 33 -8.89 -25.14 2.80
C GLU A 33 -8.28 -25.94 3.97
N SER A 34 -8.37 -27.28 3.90
CA SER A 34 -7.81 -28.18 4.93
C SER A 34 -6.30 -28.10 5.10
N ASP A 35 -5.60 -27.67 4.06
CA ASP A 35 -4.13 -27.61 4.04
C ASP A 35 -3.63 -26.19 4.37
N ALA A 36 -4.56 -25.24 4.61
CA ALA A 36 -4.23 -23.86 4.90
C ALA A 36 -3.70 -23.69 6.32
N LEU A 37 -2.75 -22.78 6.49
CA LEU A 37 -2.31 -22.33 7.80
C LEU A 37 -3.46 -21.61 8.52
N LEU A 38 -3.54 -21.82 9.83
CA LEU A 38 -4.51 -21.19 10.72
C LEU A 38 -3.75 -20.28 11.69
N PRO A 39 -3.63 -18.98 11.38
CA PRO A 39 -2.93 -18.05 12.25
C PRO A 39 -3.62 -17.94 13.61
N THR A 40 -2.83 -17.90 14.65
CA THR A 40 -3.28 -17.65 16.02
C THR A 40 -3.39 -16.15 16.31
N GLU A 41 -4.10 -15.77 17.37
CA GLU A 41 -4.12 -14.36 17.84
C GLU A 41 -2.71 -13.85 18.22
N ALA A 42 -1.86 -14.71 18.76
CA ALA A 42 -0.49 -14.38 19.11
C ALA A 42 0.33 -14.01 17.85
N GLU A 43 0.26 -14.83 16.80
CA GLU A 43 0.95 -14.56 15.54
C GLU A 43 0.44 -13.28 14.85
N ILE A 44 -0.86 -12.97 14.97
CA ILE A 44 -1.42 -11.70 14.49
C ILE A 44 -0.84 -10.52 15.27
N SER A 45 -0.75 -10.65 16.60
CA SER A 45 -0.17 -9.63 17.46
C SER A 45 1.31 -9.40 17.17
N ASP A 46 2.09 -10.47 16.98
CA ASP A 46 3.51 -10.40 16.62
C ASP A 46 3.70 -9.77 15.23
N THR A 47 2.85 -10.13 14.27
CA THR A 47 2.84 -9.53 12.92
C THR A 47 2.56 -8.04 12.98
N LEU A 48 1.57 -7.62 13.77
CA LEU A 48 1.22 -6.22 13.96
C LEU A 48 2.37 -5.46 14.63
N PHE A 49 2.99 -6.04 15.65
CA PHE A 49 4.13 -5.45 16.34
C PHE A 49 5.32 -5.24 15.41
N ALA A 50 5.67 -6.25 14.61
CA ALA A 50 6.71 -6.13 13.59
C ALA A 50 6.36 -5.04 12.55
N ALA A 51 5.14 -5.03 12.04
CA ALA A 51 4.67 -4.05 11.06
C ALA A 51 4.60 -2.61 11.59
N SER A 52 4.55 -2.43 12.91
CA SER A 52 4.62 -1.12 13.57
C SER A 52 6.05 -0.60 13.79
N GLY A 53 7.06 -1.27 13.24
CA GLY A 53 8.47 -0.96 13.50
C GLY A 53 8.86 -1.21 14.96
N TYR A 54 8.26 -2.23 15.57
CA TYR A 54 8.43 -2.59 16.99
C TYR A 54 8.01 -1.49 18.00
N SER A 55 7.15 -0.56 17.53
CA SER A 55 6.65 0.54 18.38
C SER A 55 5.17 0.83 18.08
N VAL A 56 4.28 0.17 18.81
CA VAL A 56 2.82 0.37 18.67
C VAL A 56 2.42 1.82 18.98
N TYR A 57 3.16 2.51 19.84
CA TYR A 57 2.87 3.90 20.18
C TYR A 57 3.03 4.86 19.00
N SER A 58 3.99 4.61 18.11
CA SER A 58 4.24 5.46 16.94
C SER A 58 3.10 5.40 15.90
N VAL A 59 2.33 4.32 15.90
CA VAL A 59 1.23 4.07 14.95
C VAL A 59 -0.16 4.09 15.60
N ALA A 60 -0.24 4.44 16.90
CA ALA A 60 -1.49 4.38 17.68
C ALA A 60 -2.65 5.15 17.01
N GLU A 61 -2.39 6.33 16.46
CA GLU A 61 -3.41 7.13 15.78
C GLU A 61 -3.87 6.49 14.45
N GLN A 62 -2.99 5.77 13.74
CA GLN A 62 -3.37 5.01 12.56
C GLN A 62 -4.22 3.80 12.96
N MET A 63 -3.82 3.08 14.02
CA MET A 63 -4.56 1.92 14.53
C MET A 63 -5.98 2.29 14.97
N LYS A 64 -6.18 3.44 15.61
CA LYS A 64 -7.52 3.96 15.93
C LYS A 64 -8.41 4.12 14.69
N LYS A 65 -7.81 4.45 13.54
CA LYS A 65 -8.49 4.56 12.25
C LYS A 65 -8.67 3.22 11.52
N GLY A 66 -8.23 2.12 12.14
CA GLY A 66 -8.36 0.76 11.60
C GLY A 66 -7.32 0.37 10.54
N PHE A 67 -6.22 1.10 10.45
CA PHE A 67 -5.13 0.76 9.54
C PHE A 67 -3.77 1.19 10.08
N LEU A 68 -2.71 0.62 9.50
CA LEU A 68 -1.36 1.15 9.59
C LEU A 68 -0.65 1.00 8.23
N THR A 69 0.43 1.76 8.06
CA THR A 69 1.31 1.64 6.90
C THR A 69 2.62 1.03 7.35
N GLY A 70 3.02 -0.07 6.75
CA GLY A 70 4.28 -0.74 7.00
C GLY A 70 5.48 0.05 6.46
N GLU A 71 6.70 -0.39 6.79
CA GLU A 71 7.95 0.30 6.43
C GLU A 71 8.19 0.37 4.91
N GLU A 72 7.74 -0.64 4.17
CA GLU A 72 7.88 -0.69 2.70
C GLU A 72 6.60 -0.27 1.98
N GLY A 73 5.66 0.35 2.72
CA GLY A 73 4.45 0.92 2.18
C GLY A 73 3.27 -0.01 2.08
N GLU A 74 3.35 -1.16 2.70
CA GLU A 74 2.21 -2.04 2.84
C GLU A 74 1.08 -1.31 3.56
N ARG A 75 -0.12 -1.43 3.04
CA ARG A 75 -1.33 -0.98 3.73
C ARG A 75 -1.95 -2.14 4.50
N ILE A 76 -1.94 -2.02 5.81
CA ILE A 76 -2.43 -3.05 6.71
C ILE A 76 -3.72 -2.58 7.36
N GLY A 77 -4.84 -3.09 6.87
CA GLY A 77 -6.14 -2.92 7.52
C GLY A 77 -6.21 -3.78 8.77
N ILE A 78 -6.75 -3.23 9.85
CA ILE A 78 -6.82 -3.86 11.17
C ILE A 78 -8.28 -4.01 11.53
N ALA A 79 -8.66 -5.20 11.98
CA ALA A 79 -9.97 -5.44 12.58
C ALA A 79 -9.83 -6.20 13.90
N GLY A 80 -10.68 -5.85 14.85
CA GLY A 80 -10.65 -6.39 16.21
C GLY A 80 -11.63 -5.68 17.12
N SER A 81 -11.40 -5.76 18.42
CA SER A 81 -12.19 -5.07 19.43
C SER A 81 -11.63 -3.69 19.72
N TYR A 82 -12.50 -2.68 19.72
CA TYR A 82 -12.14 -1.30 19.98
C TYR A 82 -12.73 -0.82 21.30
N VAL A 83 -11.96 -0.05 22.05
CA VAL A 83 -12.43 0.66 23.25
C VAL A 83 -12.82 2.07 22.83
N TYR A 84 -14.02 2.49 23.25
CA TYR A 84 -14.55 3.82 22.96
C TYR A 84 -14.62 4.66 24.23
N GLU A 85 -14.33 5.94 24.10
CA GLU A 85 -14.49 6.96 25.16
C GLU A 85 -14.93 8.26 24.52
N ASP A 86 -15.87 8.96 25.14
CA ASP A 86 -16.41 10.26 24.69
C ASP A 86 -16.82 10.32 23.21
N GLY A 87 -17.34 9.21 22.67
CA GLY A 87 -17.79 9.10 21.28
C GLY A 87 -16.68 8.89 20.23
N GLY A 88 -15.44 8.72 20.68
CA GLY A 88 -14.29 8.40 19.83
C GLY A 88 -13.65 7.06 20.16
N VAL A 89 -12.81 6.55 19.26
CA VAL A 89 -11.99 5.36 19.51
C VAL A 89 -10.82 5.73 20.41
N LEU A 90 -10.78 5.17 21.60
CA LEU A 90 -9.67 5.35 22.54
C LEU A 90 -8.47 4.48 22.15
N SER A 91 -8.72 3.18 21.94
CA SER A 91 -7.67 2.21 21.61
C SER A 91 -8.22 0.97 20.91
N VAL A 92 -7.32 0.19 20.32
CA VAL A 92 -7.59 -1.16 19.86
C VAL A 92 -7.22 -2.13 20.99
N HIS A 93 -8.18 -2.91 21.46
CA HIS A 93 -7.97 -3.83 22.59
C HIS A 93 -7.42 -5.18 22.13
N ALA A 94 -8.03 -5.77 21.10
CA ALA A 94 -7.58 -7.05 20.56
C ALA A 94 -7.70 -6.99 19.03
N VAL A 95 -6.62 -7.32 18.34
CA VAL A 95 -6.60 -7.44 16.88
C VAL A 95 -6.78 -8.91 16.52
N THR A 96 -7.84 -9.21 15.79
CA THR A 96 -8.17 -10.57 15.37
C THR A 96 -8.01 -10.78 13.86
N SER A 97 -7.79 -9.70 13.10
CA SER A 97 -7.65 -9.79 11.65
C SER A 97 -6.77 -8.69 11.09
N LEU A 98 -5.93 -9.06 10.13
CA LEU A 98 -5.13 -8.15 9.31
C LEU A 98 -5.43 -8.37 7.83
N CYS A 99 -5.54 -7.28 7.08
CA CYS A 99 -5.60 -7.29 5.63
C CYS A 99 -4.38 -6.54 5.09
N ILE A 100 -3.34 -7.27 4.74
CA ILE A 100 -2.05 -6.73 4.31
C ILE A 100 -2.09 -6.60 2.79
N ARG A 101 -2.03 -5.38 2.28
CA ARG A 101 -1.91 -5.09 0.85
C ARG A 101 -0.48 -4.72 0.53
N VAL A 102 0.10 -5.49 -0.39
CA VAL A 102 1.49 -5.31 -0.82
C VAL A 102 1.51 -4.36 -2.02
N PRO A 103 2.22 -3.22 -1.93
CA PRO A 103 2.36 -2.32 -3.06
C PRO A 103 3.24 -2.96 -4.13
N HIS A 104 2.95 -2.67 -5.40
CA HIS A 104 3.76 -3.12 -6.52
C HIS A 104 4.11 -1.95 -7.41
N ALA A 105 5.37 -1.84 -7.76
CA ALA A 105 5.82 -1.04 -8.87
C ALA A 105 5.55 -1.82 -10.18
N VAL A 106 4.90 -1.19 -11.14
CA VAL A 106 4.69 -1.71 -12.48
C VAL A 106 5.49 -0.84 -13.43
N GLU A 107 6.67 -1.32 -13.80
CA GLU A 107 7.54 -0.63 -14.73
C GLU A 107 7.13 -0.89 -16.20
N GLY A 108 7.36 0.11 -17.06
CA GLY A 108 7.12 0.01 -18.50
C GLY A 108 5.67 0.27 -18.93
N CYS A 109 4.72 0.39 -18.00
CA CYS A 109 3.32 0.62 -18.36
C CYS A 109 3.07 2.01 -18.98
N ALA A 110 3.94 2.98 -18.72
CA ALA A 110 3.87 4.33 -19.28
C ALA A 110 4.77 4.54 -20.53
N GLU A 111 5.52 3.54 -20.98
CA GLU A 111 6.44 3.70 -22.12
C GLU A 111 5.74 4.18 -23.37
N GLU A 112 4.58 3.63 -23.68
CA GLU A 112 3.83 3.99 -24.88
C GLU A 112 3.31 5.43 -24.81
N ILE A 113 2.83 5.89 -23.65
CA ILE A 113 2.42 7.28 -23.45
C ILE A 113 3.61 8.23 -23.53
N ASN A 114 4.73 7.85 -22.90
CA ASN A 114 5.96 8.63 -22.99
C ASN A 114 6.42 8.75 -24.45
N ARG A 115 6.43 7.66 -25.20
CA ARG A 115 6.85 7.63 -26.59
C ARG A 115 5.95 8.47 -27.52
N ARG A 116 4.62 8.38 -27.37
CA ARG A 116 3.67 9.08 -28.25
C ARG A 116 3.36 10.51 -27.85
N GLY A 117 3.33 10.76 -26.55
CA GLY A 117 2.84 12.03 -25.99
C GLY A 117 3.90 13.01 -25.53
N LEU A 118 5.06 12.52 -25.12
CA LEU A 118 6.08 13.31 -24.47
C LEU A 118 7.48 13.18 -25.11
N SER A 119 7.64 12.38 -26.19
CA SER A 119 8.95 12.11 -26.77
C SER A 119 9.69 13.35 -27.28
N ASP A 120 8.99 14.21 -27.98
CA ASP A 120 9.61 15.35 -28.69
C ASP A 120 9.52 16.66 -27.89
N HIS A 121 8.41 16.86 -27.17
CA HIS A 121 8.16 18.07 -26.39
C HIS A 121 7.37 17.74 -25.12
N MET A 122 7.64 18.46 -24.04
CA MET A 122 6.81 18.40 -22.84
C MET A 122 5.43 18.99 -23.14
N ARG A 123 4.37 18.21 -22.89
CA ARG A 123 2.98 18.59 -23.11
C ARG A 123 2.17 18.35 -21.84
N SER A 124 1.08 19.09 -21.70
CA SER A 124 0.09 18.78 -20.67
C SER A 124 -0.61 17.46 -20.99
N LEU A 125 -0.74 16.60 -19.99
CA LEU A 125 -1.38 15.30 -20.08
C LEU A 125 -2.48 15.19 -19.03
N ILE A 126 -3.65 14.75 -19.42
CA ILE A 126 -4.76 14.41 -18.50
C ILE A 126 -5.04 12.92 -18.60
N LEU A 127 -4.98 12.23 -17.47
CA LEU A 127 -5.30 10.80 -17.37
C LEU A 127 -6.71 10.61 -16.79
N LEU A 128 -7.58 10.04 -17.59
CA LEU A 128 -8.96 9.75 -17.20
C LEU A 128 -9.19 8.23 -17.24
N SER A 129 -9.67 7.67 -16.14
CA SER A 129 -10.13 6.28 -16.11
C SER A 129 -11.08 6.07 -14.91
N PRO A 130 -11.87 5.00 -14.92
CA PRO A 130 -12.63 4.57 -13.75
C PRO A 130 -11.71 4.31 -12.53
N PRO A 131 -12.28 4.25 -11.32
CA PRO A 131 -11.55 3.75 -10.15
C PRO A 131 -10.92 2.39 -10.42
N GLY A 132 -9.69 2.16 -9.95
CA GLY A 132 -8.96 0.91 -10.21
C GLY A 132 -8.37 0.77 -11.62
N GLY A 133 -8.57 1.74 -12.52
CA GLY A 133 -8.06 1.70 -13.91
C GLY A 133 -6.56 2.02 -14.07
N GLY A 134 -5.77 1.97 -13.00
CA GLY A 134 -4.32 2.06 -13.08
C GLY A 134 -3.73 3.48 -13.21
N LYS A 135 -4.52 4.56 -13.02
CA LYS A 135 -4.01 5.94 -13.12
C LYS A 135 -2.76 6.21 -12.28
N THR A 136 -2.82 5.82 -11.01
CA THR A 136 -1.71 6.02 -10.06
C THR A 136 -0.48 5.22 -10.49
N THR A 137 -0.66 3.97 -10.90
CA THR A 137 0.42 3.12 -11.42
C THR A 137 1.08 3.73 -12.65
N LEU A 138 0.26 4.21 -13.58
CA LEU A 138 0.72 4.85 -14.81
C LEU A 138 1.48 6.17 -14.52
N LEU A 139 0.99 6.99 -13.59
CA LEU A 139 1.65 8.24 -13.20
C LEU A 139 2.99 7.99 -12.51
N ARG A 140 3.09 6.96 -11.66
CA ARG A 140 4.35 6.57 -11.03
C ARG A 140 5.40 6.18 -12.07
N ASP A 141 5.05 5.28 -12.98
CA ASP A 141 5.97 4.83 -14.03
C ASP A 141 6.33 5.96 -15.01
N LEU A 142 5.38 6.85 -15.34
CA LEU A 142 5.66 8.02 -16.16
C LEU A 142 6.63 8.98 -15.48
N THR A 143 6.46 9.23 -14.18
CA THR A 143 7.38 10.05 -13.38
C THR A 143 8.79 9.45 -13.39
N ARG A 144 8.89 8.14 -13.14
CA ARG A 144 10.15 7.41 -13.22
C ARG A 144 10.81 7.58 -14.59
N LEU A 145 10.08 7.32 -15.67
CA LEU A 145 10.59 7.43 -17.05
C LEU A 145 11.09 8.83 -17.39
N VAL A 146 10.36 9.85 -16.95
CA VAL A 146 10.76 11.25 -17.20
C VAL A 146 12.03 11.62 -16.42
N CYS A 147 12.14 11.17 -15.17
CA CYS A 147 13.32 11.41 -14.36
C CYS A 147 14.55 10.64 -14.88
N GLU A 148 14.39 9.33 -15.12
CA GLU A 148 15.52 8.47 -15.49
C GLU A 148 15.99 8.68 -16.94
N LYS A 149 15.05 8.60 -17.90
CA LYS A 149 15.42 8.60 -19.31
C LYS A 149 15.65 10.00 -19.86
N ARG A 150 15.06 11.02 -19.24
CA ARG A 150 15.18 12.41 -19.70
C ARG A 150 16.02 13.30 -18.82
N LEU A 151 16.42 12.81 -17.64
CA LEU A 151 17.18 13.56 -16.63
C LEU A 151 16.54 14.93 -16.31
N LEU A 152 15.20 14.97 -16.30
CA LEU A 152 14.45 16.18 -15.97
C LEU A 152 14.13 16.22 -14.48
N ASN A 153 14.17 17.40 -13.91
CA ASN A 153 13.66 17.63 -12.56
C ASN A 153 12.14 17.57 -12.58
N VAL A 154 11.56 16.70 -11.78
CA VAL A 154 10.11 16.52 -11.69
C VAL A 154 9.64 16.85 -10.29
N LEU A 155 8.63 17.72 -10.20
CA LEU A 155 7.95 18.01 -8.96
C LEU A 155 6.61 17.25 -8.93
N VAL A 156 6.41 16.44 -7.90
CA VAL A 156 5.16 15.70 -7.68
C VAL A 156 4.36 16.37 -6.57
N SER A 157 3.19 16.93 -6.94
CA SER A 157 2.20 17.40 -5.97
C SER A 157 1.20 16.27 -5.70
N ASP A 158 1.29 15.64 -4.53
CA ASP A 158 0.51 14.48 -4.14
C ASP A 158 -0.29 14.78 -2.86
N GLU A 159 -1.46 15.37 -3.05
CA GLU A 159 -2.33 15.82 -1.95
C GLU A 159 -2.79 14.65 -1.06
N ARG A 160 -3.01 13.46 -1.65
CA ARG A 160 -3.53 12.30 -0.94
C ARG A 160 -2.47 11.28 -0.55
N GLY A 161 -1.21 11.50 -0.91
CA GLY A 161 -0.15 10.54 -0.70
C GLY A 161 -0.32 9.24 -1.52
N GLU A 162 -1.11 9.28 -2.60
CA GLU A 162 -1.40 8.08 -3.40
C GLU A 162 -0.24 7.69 -4.31
N LEU A 163 0.50 8.68 -4.82
CA LEU A 163 1.67 8.46 -5.69
C LEU A 163 2.89 8.04 -4.89
N SER A 164 3.02 8.56 -3.69
CA SER A 164 4.12 8.30 -2.78
C SER A 164 3.77 7.30 -1.67
N ALA A 165 2.59 6.67 -1.72
CA ALA A 165 2.21 5.62 -0.78
C ALA A 165 3.20 4.45 -0.90
N GLY A 166 3.88 4.17 0.17
CA GLY A 166 4.98 3.21 0.21
C GLY A 166 6.28 3.81 0.66
N ASP A 167 6.32 5.13 0.86
CA ASP A 167 7.58 5.81 1.10
C ASP A 167 7.56 6.74 2.30
N LEU A 168 7.60 6.16 3.47
CA LEU A 168 8.02 6.88 4.68
C LEU A 168 9.48 6.59 5.05
N GLY A 169 10.27 5.98 4.16
CA GLY A 169 11.64 5.75 4.55
C GLY A 169 12.61 5.17 3.53
N LYS A 170 12.19 4.34 2.62
CA LYS A 170 13.12 3.68 1.69
C LYS A 170 12.47 3.46 0.33
N THR A 171 12.79 4.36 -0.62
CA THR A 171 12.72 4.07 -2.04
C THR A 171 11.38 3.67 -2.65
N SER A 172 10.37 4.54 -2.67
CA SER A 172 9.56 4.56 -3.87
C SER A 172 10.39 5.20 -4.98
N ASP A 173 10.28 4.67 -6.19
CA ASP A 173 11.01 5.20 -7.35
C ASP A 173 10.75 6.71 -7.56
N ILE A 174 9.59 7.22 -7.12
CA ILE A 174 9.26 8.65 -7.20
C ILE A 174 10.13 9.50 -6.29
N VAL A 175 10.34 9.12 -5.03
CA VAL A 175 11.17 9.91 -4.10
C VAL A 175 12.65 9.81 -4.47
N ARG A 176 13.06 8.70 -5.06
CA ARG A 176 14.42 8.53 -5.56
C ARG A 176 14.76 9.47 -6.72
N PHE A 177 13.77 9.83 -7.55
CA PHE A 177 13.99 10.53 -8.82
C PHE A 177 13.28 11.89 -8.93
N ALA A 178 12.33 12.20 -8.04
CA ALA A 178 11.55 13.43 -8.08
C ALA A 178 11.41 14.08 -6.71
N ASP A 179 11.41 15.40 -6.68
CA ASP A 179 11.11 16.16 -5.47
C ASP A 179 9.62 16.01 -5.12
N LYS A 180 9.34 15.60 -3.88
CA LYS A 180 7.98 15.45 -3.37
C LYS A 180 7.52 16.75 -2.70
N LEU A 181 6.42 17.29 -3.20
CA LEU A 181 5.65 18.32 -2.50
C LEU A 181 4.36 17.71 -1.96
N THR A 182 4.22 17.62 -0.64
CA THR A 182 2.94 17.32 -0.01
C THR A 182 2.17 18.63 0.15
N ALA A 183 1.11 18.82 -0.63
CA ALA A 183 0.24 19.96 -0.44
C ALA A 183 -0.57 19.76 0.84
N PHE A 184 -0.37 20.64 1.80
CA PHE A 184 -1.31 20.79 2.90
C PHE A 184 -2.47 21.65 2.41
N THR A 185 -3.64 21.08 2.20
CA THR A 185 -4.86 21.87 2.11
C THR A 185 -5.13 22.41 3.52
N ALA A 186 -4.82 23.69 3.72
CA ALA A 186 -5.45 24.43 4.80
C ALA A 186 -6.95 24.42 4.49
N GLY A 187 -7.74 23.72 5.34
CA GLY A 187 -9.18 23.72 5.21
C GLY A 187 -9.69 25.17 5.19
N ILE A 188 -10.47 25.49 4.18
CA ILE A 188 -11.33 26.69 4.13
C ILE A 188 -12.61 26.34 4.89
#